data_3c1d7294a4545320feca1de5fc021e49
#
_entry.id   3c1d7294a4545320feca1de5fc021e49
#
_cell.length_a   1.000
_cell.length_b   1.000
_cell.length_c   1.000
_cell.angle_alpha   90.00
_cell.angle_beta   90.00
_cell.angle_gamma   90.00
#
_symmetry.space_group_name_H-M   'P 1'
#
loop_
_entity.id
_entity.type
_entity.pdbx_description
1 polymer ?
#
loop_
_entity_poly.entity_id
_entity_poly.type
_entity_poly.pdbx_seq_one_letter_code
_entity_poly.pdbx_strand_id
1 'polypeptide(L)'
;YGTNIDWVGRLVEKISGMNLEDYFRENITGPLDMNSTWFNVPEELESLVVTSSYRNSETGELVKNEYQKRRTTSNYNAGGGLSSSPSDYGKFLACMLNKGELNGVKILNKETFELMNSPQLNEFKTIHRYVTVGNVDTKPRGDKDNFFDNYDNWTLAWAYEENSINRPVGTGYWAGFFNTYFTLDFKNEFALVYMTQILPFNDIHSYNLFTTYERL
;
A
#
# COMPACT_ATOMS: atom_id res chain seq x y z
N TYR A 1 0.98 13.31 5.11
CA TYR A 1 1.42 11.99 5.59
C TYR A 1 2.31 12.15 6.81
N GLY A 2 1.98 11.47 7.90
CA GLY A 2 2.77 11.55 9.13
C GLY A 2 4.02 10.66 9.08
N THR A 3 5.00 10.97 9.91
CA THR A 3 6.26 10.21 10.03
C THR A 3 6.18 9.02 10.99
N ASN A 4 4.98 8.70 11.48
CA ASN A 4 4.80 7.69 12.54
C ASN A 4 5.27 6.29 12.10
N ILE A 5 4.97 5.89 10.85
CA ILE A 5 5.42 4.60 10.31
C ILE A 5 6.94 4.55 10.14
N ASP A 6 7.59 5.68 9.82
CA ASP A 6 9.04 5.75 9.76
C ASP A 6 9.67 5.50 11.14
N TRP A 7 9.04 6.01 12.22
CA TRP A 7 9.45 5.69 13.59
C TRP A 7 9.26 4.23 13.95
N VAL A 8 8.16 3.59 13.48
CA VAL A 8 7.99 2.13 13.64
C VAL A 8 9.12 1.38 12.94
N GLY A 9 9.49 1.79 11.72
CA GLY A 9 10.65 1.22 11.03
C GLY A 9 11.94 1.34 11.84
N ARG A 10 12.21 2.50 12.46
CA ARG A 10 13.36 2.69 13.35
C ARG A 10 13.32 1.79 14.58
N LEU A 11 12.13 1.53 15.14
CA LEU A 11 11.97 0.59 16.24
C LEU A 11 12.30 -0.84 15.80
N VAL A 12 11.84 -1.26 14.62
CA VAL A 12 12.19 -2.57 14.06
C VAL A 12 13.71 -2.71 13.92
N GLU A 13 14.38 -1.72 13.31
CA GLU A 13 15.84 -1.74 13.19
C GLU A 13 16.55 -1.81 14.56
N LYS A 14 16.08 -1.03 15.52
CA LYS A 14 16.67 -0.99 16.86
C LYS A 14 16.51 -2.30 17.63
N ILE A 15 15.34 -2.93 17.52
CA ILE A 15 15.02 -4.16 18.25
C ILE A 15 15.69 -5.37 17.59
N SER A 16 15.66 -5.45 16.27
CA SER A 16 16.23 -6.56 15.51
C SER A 16 17.76 -6.50 15.39
N GLY A 17 18.34 -5.30 15.48
CA GLY A 17 19.75 -5.07 15.16
C GLY A 17 20.07 -5.10 13.67
N MET A 18 19.06 -5.17 12.82
CA MET A 18 19.14 -5.21 11.35
C MET A 18 18.66 -3.89 10.75
N ASN A 19 19.16 -3.52 9.57
CA ASN A 19 18.50 -2.48 8.79
C ASN A 19 17.18 -3.00 8.17
N LEU A 20 16.29 -2.11 7.74
CA LEU A 20 14.97 -2.52 7.22
C LEU A 20 15.05 -3.38 5.96
N GLU A 21 15.99 -3.13 5.05
CA GLU A 21 16.15 -3.95 3.84
C GLU A 21 16.45 -5.40 4.21
N ASP A 22 17.44 -5.60 5.06
CA ASP A 22 17.84 -6.95 5.49
C ASP A 22 16.73 -7.62 6.32
N TYR A 23 16.09 -6.85 7.22
CA TYR A 23 14.97 -7.38 8.01
C TYR A 23 13.80 -7.86 7.14
N PHE A 24 13.40 -7.06 6.16
CA PHE A 24 12.34 -7.44 5.22
C PHE A 24 12.73 -8.65 4.38
N ARG A 25 13.99 -8.67 3.91
CA ARG A 25 14.49 -9.78 3.09
C ARG A 25 14.53 -11.08 3.87
N GLU A 26 14.99 -11.07 5.11
CA GLU A 26 15.09 -12.28 5.94
C GLU A 26 13.72 -12.78 6.41
N ASN A 27 12.82 -11.86 6.81
CA ASN A 27 11.61 -12.24 7.54
C ASN A 27 10.32 -12.19 6.71
N ILE A 28 10.29 -11.48 5.56
CA ILE A 28 9.08 -11.27 4.78
C ILE A 28 9.31 -11.60 3.30
N THR A 29 10.11 -10.79 2.62
CA THR A 29 10.19 -10.83 1.16
C THR A 29 10.95 -12.06 0.63
N GLY A 30 11.99 -12.48 1.31
CA GLY A 30 12.71 -13.72 0.98
C GLY A 30 11.87 -14.97 1.20
N PRO A 31 11.31 -15.20 2.41
CA PRO A 31 10.44 -16.35 2.67
C PRO A 31 9.22 -16.43 1.72
N LEU A 32 8.64 -15.31 1.32
CA LEU A 32 7.52 -15.25 0.38
C LEU A 32 7.95 -15.26 -1.10
N ASP A 33 9.25 -15.40 -1.39
CA ASP A 33 9.79 -15.36 -2.76
C ASP A 33 9.39 -14.07 -3.52
N MET A 34 9.45 -12.92 -2.84
CA MET A 34 9.14 -11.58 -3.37
C MET A 34 10.43 -10.93 -3.90
N ASN A 35 10.95 -11.45 -5.01
CA ASN A 35 12.29 -11.12 -5.52
C ASN A 35 12.38 -9.76 -6.24
N SER A 36 11.24 -9.13 -6.51
CA SER A 36 11.15 -7.78 -7.11
C SER A 36 10.72 -6.71 -6.08
N THR A 37 10.86 -6.99 -4.77
CA THR A 37 10.45 -6.08 -3.69
C THR A 37 11.66 -5.63 -2.89
N TRP A 38 11.99 -4.32 -2.95
CA TRP A 38 13.21 -3.75 -2.40
C TRP A 38 13.02 -2.29 -1.96
N PHE A 39 13.72 -1.88 -0.91
CA PHE A 39 13.93 -0.46 -0.61
C PHE A 39 14.97 0.14 -1.57
N ASN A 40 16.09 -0.56 -1.77
CA ASN A 40 17.09 -0.21 -2.78
C ASN A 40 17.02 -1.23 -3.90
N VAL A 41 16.39 -0.86 -5.01
CA VAL A 41 16.26 -1.75 -6.17
C VAL A 41 17.67 -2.13 -6.68
N PRO A 42 18.01 -3.42 -6.78
CA PRO A 42 19.26 -3.89 -7.35
C PRO A 42 19.45 -3.43 -8.80
N GLU A 43 20.69 -3.24 -9.20
CA GLU A 43 21.04 -2.71 -10.53
C GLU A 43 20.47 -3.58 -11.69
N GLU A 44 20.48 -4.90 -11.50
CA GLU A 44 19.93 -5.84 -12.48
C GLU A 44 18.40 -5.73 -12.67
N LEU A 45 17.70 -5.15 -11.71
CA LEU A 45 16.24 -4.93 -11.77
C LEU A 45 15.86 -3.51 -12.19
N GLU A 46 16.80 -2.59 -12.29
CA GLU A 46 16.51 -1.18 -12.62
C GLU A 46 15.77 -1.02 -13.96
N SER A 47 16.09 -1.85 -14.94
CA SER A 47 15.40 -1.81 -16.25
C SER A 47 13.92 -2.18 -16.19
N LEU A 48 13.47 -2.80 -15.08
CA LEU A 48 12.08 -3.18 -14.84
C LEU A 48 11.30 -2.08 -14.10
N VAL A 49 11.99 -1.05 -13.61
CA VAL A 49 11.34 0.04 -12.88
C VAL A 49 10.48 0.87 -13.83
N VAL A 50 9.19 0.92 -13.54
CA VAL A 50 8.23 1.68 -14.34
C VAL A 50 8.49 3.18 -14.18
N THR A 51 8.59 3.87 -15.31
CA THR A 51 8.72 5.34 -15.32
C THR A 51 7.43 5.99 -14.86
N SER A 52 7.54 6.98 -13.98
CA SER A 52 6.38 7.75 -13.55
C SER A 52 5.86 8.66 -14.67
N SER A 53 4.56 8.93 -14.62
CA SER A 53 3.89 9.85 -15.53
C SER A 53 3.00 10.81 -14.74
N TYR A 54 2.76 11.96 -15.32
CA TYR A 54 1.86 12.96 -14.78
C TYR A 54 0.65 13.13 -15.69
N ARG A 55 -0.54 13.07 -15.12
CA ARG A 55 -1.75 13.34 -15.90
C ARG A 55 -1.96 14.84 -16.03
N ASN A 56 -1.96 15.32 -17.27
CA ASN A 56 -2.28 16.70 -17.59
C ASN A 56 -3.76 16.96 -17.24
N SER A 57 -4.01 18.04 -16.48
CA SER A 57 -5.35 18.37 -16.01
C SER A 57 -6.28 18.90 -17.10
N GLU A 58 -5.72 19.47 -18.16
CA GLU A 58 -6.48 20.09 -19.23
C GLU A 58 -6.80 19.09 -20.34
N THR A 59 -5.80 18.28 -20.75
CA THR A 59 -5.96 17.34 -21.86
C THR A 59 -6.35 15.93 -21.42
N GLY A 60 -6.09 15.56 -20.15
CA GLY A 60 -6.25 14.20 -19.64
C GLY A 60 -5.13 13.24 -20.06
N GLU A 61 -4.17 13.70 -20.85
CA GLU A 61 -3.06 12.88 -21.36
C GLU A 61 -2.03 12.58 -20.28
N LEU A 62 -1.37 11.42 -20.40
CA LEU A 62 -0.23 11.07 -19.56
C LEU A 62 1.06 11.65 -20.17
N VAL A 63 1.69 12.51 -19.40
CA VAL A 63 3.01 13.07 -19.72
C VAL A 63 4.06 12.32 -18.93
N LYS A 64 5.00 11.70 -19.61
CA LYS A 64 6.10 10.96 -18.99
C LYS A 64 7.00 11.92 -18.20
N ASN A 65 7.27 11.58 -16.94
CA ASN A 65 8.32 12.24 -16.17
C ASN A 65 9.69 11.75 -16.65
N GLU A 66 10.68 12.62 -16.60
CA GLU A 66 12.06 12.17 -16.79
C GLU A 66 12.40 11.16 -15.69
N TYR A 67 12.93 10.02 -16.09
CA TYR A 67 13.37 9.00 -15.14
C TYR A 67 14.51 9.56 -14.28
N GLN A 68 14.30 9.59 -13.00
CA GLN A 68 15.35 9.86 -12.03
C GLN A 68 15.63 8.57 -11.27
N LYS A 69 16.83 8.02 -11.44
CA LYS A 69 17.29 6.87 -10.65
C LYS A 69 17.16 7.21 -9.16
N ARG A 70 16.47 6.37 -8.42
CA ARG A 70 16.42 6.50 -6.96
C ARG A 70 17.84 6.34 -6.40
N ARG A 71 18.22 7.25 -5.52
CA ARG A 71 19.50 7.15 -4.82
C ARG A 71 19.41 6.00 -3.83
N THR A 72 20.44 5.16 -3.81
CA THR A 72 20.63 4.19 -2.73
C THR A 72 20.69 4.91 -1.40
N THR A 73 19.99 4.41 -0.41
CA THR A 73 19.89 5.02 0.91
C THR A 73 20.08 3.98 2.00
N SER A 74 20.72 4.37 3.09
CA SER A 74 20.72 3.61 4.35
C SER A 74 19.67 4.13 5.34
N ASN A 75 18.92 5.17 4.94
CA ASN A 75 17.86 5.77 5.72
C ASN A 75 16.51 5.39 5.11
N TYR A 76 16.05 4.19 5.39
CA TYR A 76 14.85 3.62 4.80
C TYR A 76 13.58 4.33 5.26
N ASN A 77 12.72 4.69 4.33
CA ASN A 77 11.39 5.23 4.60
C ASN A 77 10.41 4.06 4.74
N ALA A 78 10.00 3.76 5.97
CA ALA A 78 9.08 2.67 6.25
C ALA A 78 7.64 2.98 5.81
N GLY A 79 7.28 4.26 5.71
CA GLY A 79 5.95 4.70 5.28
C GLY A 79 5.73 4.65 3.77
N GLY A 80 6.76 4.40 2.93
CA GLY A 80 6.57 4.43 1.47
C GLY A 80 7.84 4.14 0.66
N GLY A 81 8.88 3.58 1.28
CA GLY A 81 10.18 3.37 0.65
C GLY A 81 10.28 2.17 -0.30
N LEU A 82 9.39 1.19 -0.19
CA LEU A 82 9.45 -0.03 -0.99
C LEU A 82 9.07 0.21 -2.45
N SER A 83 9.82 -0.43 -3.34
CA SER A 83 9.42 -0.73 -4.71
C SER A 83 9.01 -2.19 -4.79
N SER A 84 7.97 -2.52 -5.54
CA SER A 84 7.47 -3.89 -5.65
C SER A 84 6.84 -4.13 -7.02
N SER A 85 6.47 -5.37 -7.30
CA SER A 85 5.66 -5.76 -8.46
C SER A 85 4.27 -6.23 -8.03
N PRO A 86 3.26 -6.20 -8.92
CA PRO A 86 1.94 -6.76 -8.62
C PRO A 86 2.01 -8.24 -8.22
N SER A 87 2.88 -9.01 -8.84
CA SER A 87 3.09 -10.43 -8.52
C SER A 87 3.59 -10.63 -7.09
N ASP A 88 4.61 -9.88 -6.68
CA ASP A 88 5.17 -10.00 -5.34
C ASP A 88 4.19 -9.52 -4.27
N TYR A 89 3.59 -8.35 -4.50
CA TYR A 89 2.60 -7.82 -3.55
C TYR A 89 1.36 -8.73 -3.46
N GLY A 90 0.99 -9.39 -4.57
CA GLY A 90 -0.04 -10.42 -4.59
C GLY A 90 0.29 -11.61 -3.70
N LYS A 91 1.56 -12.06 -3.63
CA LYS A 91 2.01 -13.10 -2.69
C LYS A 91 1.82 -12.65 -1.23
N PHE A 92 2.20 -11.40 -0.93
CA PHE A 92 1.98 -10.83 0.40
C PHE A 92 0.48 -10.78 0.75
N LEU A 93 -0.37 -10.31 -0.16
CA LEU A 93 -1.82 -10.28 0.07
C LEU A 93 -2.41 -11.69 0.24
N ALA A 94 -1.97 -12.67 -0.55
CA ALA A 94 -2.39 -14.07 -0.40
C ALA A 94 -1.96 -14.64 0.96
N CYS A 95 -0.75 -14.30 1.43
CA CYS A 95 -0.32 -14.65 2.77
C CYS A 95 -1.21 -14.02 3.86
N MET A 96 -1.62 -12.78 3.69
CA MET A 96 -2.53 -12.09 4.62
C MET A 96 -3.95 -12.70 4.59
N LEU A 97 -4.51 -13.02 3.42
CA LEU A 97 -5.79 -13.75 3.31
C LEU A 97 -5.73 -15.07 4.07
N ASN A 98 -4.60 -15.73 4.02
CA ASN A 98 -4.33 -17.00 4.72
C ASN A 98 -3.81 -16.80 6.16
N LYS A 99 -4.09 -15.63 6.77
CA LYS A 99 -3.80 -15.30 8.17
C LYS A 99 -2.32 -15.42 8.56
N GLY A 100 -1.45 -15.01 7.64
CA GLY A 100 0.00 -14.94 7.86
C GLY A 100 0.81 -16.12 7.35
N GLU A 101 0.20 -17.01 6.56
CA GLU A 101 0.88 -18.18 5.97
C GLU A 101 0.63 -18.28 4.46
N LEU A 102 1.65 -18.65 3.69
CA LEU A 102 1.54 -18.96 2.26
C LEU A 102 2.46 -20.13 1.90
N ASN A 103 1.92 -21.15 1.25
CA ASN A 103 2.66 -22.34 0.78
C ASN A 103 3.54 -23.01 1.86
N GLY A 104 3.07 -23.03 3.11
CA GLY A 104 3.80 -23.59 4.26
C GLY A 104 4.82 -22.63 4.88
N VAL A 105 4.97 -21.43 4.33
CA VAL A 105 5.80 -20.36 4.91
C VAL A 105 4.92 -19.50 5.80
N LYS A 106 5.29 -19.41 7.07
CA LYS A 106 4.56 -18.60 8.06
C LYS A 106 5.40 -17.37 8.42
N ILE A 107 4.86 -16.16 8.15
CA ILE A 107 5.48 -14.89 8.56
C ILE A 107 4.79 -14.24 9.76
N LEU A 108 3.53 -14.60 10.04
CA LEU A 108 2.80 -14.22 11.25
C LEU A 108 2.10 -15.44 11.85
N ASN A 109 2.01 -15.50 13.17
CA ASN A 109 1.11 -16.44 13.80
C ASN A 109 -0.34 -15.92 13.76
N LYS A 110 -1.30 -16.82 13.95
CA LYS A 110 -2.71 -16.51 13.86
C LYS A 110 -3.15 -15.43 14.86
N GLU A 111 -2.65 -15.50 16.09
CA GLU A 111 -2.99 -14.55 17.15
C GLU A 111 -2.49 -13.15 16.82
N THR A 112 -1.26 -13.04 16.29
CA THR A 112 -0.69 -11.77 15.84
C THR A 112 -1.46 -11.22 14.64
N PHE A 113 -1.85 -12.08 13.69
CA PHE A 113 -2.67 -11.68 12.57
C PHE A 113 -4.04 -11.14 13.02
N GLU A 114 -4.73 -11.84 13.92
CA GLU A 114 -6.04 -11.44 14.45
C GLU A 114 -5.95 -10.09 15.18
N LEU A 115 -4.90 -9.89 15.99
CA LEU A 115 -4.64 -8.60 16.63
C LEU A 115 -4.40 -7.50 15.59
N MET A 116 -3.55 -7.76 14.59
CA MET A 116 -3.21 -6.84 13.52
C MET A 116 -4.45 -6.44 12.70
N ASN A 117 -5.33 -7.39 12.40
CA ASN A 117 -6.53 -7.19 11.57
C ASN A 117 -7.77 -6.73 12.34
N SER A 118 -7.67 -6.53 13.65
CA SER A 118 -8.80 -6.05 14.45
C SER A 118 -8.95 -4.53 14.36
N PRO A 119 -10.20 -4.00 14.34
CA PRO A 119 -10.45 -2.56 14.36
C PRO A 119 -9.90 -1.92 15.64
N GLN A 120 -9.21 -0.79 15.51
CA GLN A 120 -8.53 -0.11 16.62
C GLN A 120 -9.20 1.20 17.06
N LEU A 121 -10.07 1.79 16.22
CA LEU A 121 -10.65 3.11 16.47
C LEU A 121 -12.02 3.03 17.16
N ASN A 122 -12.17 2.19 18.18
CA ASN A 122 -13.43 1.87 18.82
C ASN A 122 -14.20 3.09 19.38
N GLU A 123 -13.50 4.11 19.84
CA GLU A 123 -14.08 5.33 20.41
C GLU A 123 -13.98 6.53 19.47
N PHE A 124 -13.04 6.50 18.52
CA PHE A 124 -12.74 7.57 17.57
C PHE A 124 -13.28 7.23 16.18
N LYS A 125 -14.55 6.92 16.07
CA LYS A 125 -15.21 6.34 14.88
C LYS A 125 -15.13 7.13 13.58
N THR A 126 -14.32 8.16 13.49
CA THR A 126 -14.26 8.99 12.28
C THR A 126 -12.83 9.34 11.97
N ILE A 127 -12.30 8.76 10.90
CA ILE A 127 -11.12 9.31 10.24
C ILE A 127 -11.59 10.56 9.48
N HIS A 128 -11.49 11.71 10.14
CA HIS A 128 -11.77 12.96 9.46
C HIS A 128 -10.73 13.19 8.37
N ARG A 129 -11.19 13.32 7.15
CA ARG A 129 -10.35 13.76 6.06
C ARG A 129 -9.89 15.18 6.28
N TYR A 130 -8.59 15.29 6.38
CA TYR A 130 -7.96 16.57 6.14
C TYR A 130 -7.52 16.59 4.68
N VAL A 131 -8.18 17.40 3.87
CA VAL A 131 -7.66 17.77 2.56
C VAL A 131 -6.35 18.48 2.81
N THR A 132 -5.23 17.87 2.44
CA THR A 132 -3.94 18.54 2.49
C THR A 132 -3.95 19.66 1.49
N VAL A 133 -4.04 20.87 1.98
CA VAL A 133 -3.94 22.08 1.18
C VAL A 133 -2.47 22.31 0.88
N GLY A 134 -2.07 22.31 -0.35
CA GLY A 134 -0.81 22.89 -0.74
C GLY A 134 0.06 22.15 -1.74
N ASN A 135 -0.06 20.86 -1.94
CA ASN A 135 0.68 20.17 -2.99
C ASN A 135 -0.27 19.68 -4.09
N VAL A 136 -0.05 20.15 -5.30
CA VAL A 136 -0.86 19.75 -6.47
C VAL A 136 -0.79 18.24 -6.75
N ASP A 137 0.32 17.59 -6.35
CA ASP A 137 0.52 16.15 -6.55
C ASP A 137 -0.30 15.29 -5.60
N THR A 138 -0.73 15.85 -4.48
CA THR A 138 -1.59 15.18 -3.50
C THR A 138 -3.02 15.69 -3.52
N LYS A 139 -3.31 16.71 -4.34
CA LYS A 139 -4.65 17.27 -4.44
C LYS A 139 -5.52 16.37 -5.31
N PRO A 140 -6.62 15.81 -4.78
CA PRO A 140 -7.54 15.02 -5.57
C PRO A 140 -8.09 15.80 -6.76
N ARG A 141 -8.28 15.12 -7.87
CA ARG A 141 -8.89 15.70 -9.07
C ARG A 141 -10.30 15.18 -9.24
N GLY A 142 -11.28 16.08 -9.17
CA GLY A 142 -12.69 15.81 -9.35
C GLY A 142 -13.47 15.80 -8.03
N ASP A 143 -14.79 15.71 -8.16
CA ASP A 143 -15.77 15.89 -7.07
C ASP A 143 -15.85 14.72 -6.08
N LYS A 144 -15.04 13.68 -6.26
CA LYS A 144 -15.05 12.48 -5.42
C LYS A 144 -13.71 12.27 -4.74
N ASP A 145 -13.56 12.88 -3.62
CA ASP A 145 -12.46 12.69 -2.68
C ASP A 145 -12.56 11.38 -1.88
N ASN A 146 -13.21 10.35 -2.41
CA ASN A 146 -13.74 9.29 -1.56
C ASN A 146 -13.04 7.95 -1.79
N PHE A 147 -11.71 7.93 -1.66
CA PHE A 147 -11.01 6.66 -1.43
C PHE A 147 -11.36 6.06 -0.05
N PHE A 148 -11.50 6.94 0.97
CA PHE A 148 -11.98 6.56 2.29
C PHE A 148 -13.42 7.01 2.47
N ASP A 149 -14.26 6.13 2.96
CA ASP A 149 -15.54 6.54 3.52
C ASP A 149 -15.32 7.18 4.89
N ASN A 150 -16.17 8.14 5.26
CA ASN A 150 -16.10 8.83 6.56
C ASN A 150 -16.40 7.91 7.76
N TYR A 151 -16.72 6.66 7.51
CA TYR A 151 -17.13 5.69 8.52
C TYR A 151 -16.21 4.50 8.66
N ASP A 152 -15.08 4.50 7.92
CA ASP A 152 -14.12 3.42 8.01
C ASP A 152 -13.38 3.42 9.33
N ASN A 153 -13.05 2.24 9.79
CA ASN A 153 -12.18 2.02 10.93
C ASN A 153 -10.73 1.83 10.45
N TRP A 154 -9.84 1.58 11.37
CA TRP A 154 -8.44 1.32 11.11
C TRP A 154 -7.93 0.14 11.92
N THR A 155 -7.16 -0.73 11.30
CA THR A 155 -6.43 -1.81 11.96
C THR A 155 -4.99 -1.35 12.29
N LEU A 156 -4.14 -2.22 12.79
CA LEU A 156 -2.71 -1.91 12.91
C LEU A 156 -1.98 -1.90 11.56
N ALA A 157 -2.63 -2.31 10.48
CA ALA A 157 -2.00 -2.46 9.16
C ALA A 157 -2.66 -1.65 8.03
N TRP A 158 -3.99 -1.54 8.00
CA TRP A 158 -4.75 -0.96 6.88
C TRP A 158 -6.07 -0.35 7.32
N ALA A 159 -6.70 0.40 6.42
CA ALA A 159 -8.08 0.85 6.58
C ALA A 159 -9.01 -0.35 6.57
N TYR A 160 -10.09 -0.27 7.36
CA TYR A 160 -11.02 -1.37 7.60
C TYR A 160 -12.44 -0.91 7.26
N GLU A 161 -13.08 -1.60 6.32
CA GLU A 161 -14.47 -1.35 5.93
C GLU A 161 -15.42 -1.76 7.07
N GLU A 162 -16.16 -0.81 7.61
CA GLU A 162 -17.07 -1.06 8.75
C GLU A 162 -18.54 -1.05 8.34
N ASN A 163 -18.90 -0.44 7.22
CA ASN A 163 -20.28 -0.12 6.88
C ASN A 163 -20.84 -0.83 5.65
N SER A 164 -20.06 -1.61 4.95
CA SER A 164 -20.49 -2.36 3.75
C SER A 164 -21.05 -1.48 2.61
N ILE A 165 -20.55 -0.25 2.49
CA ILE A 165 -21.00 0.68 1.46
C ILE A 165 -20.36 0.35 0.11
N ASN A 166 -19.04 0.15 0.12
CA ASN A 166 -18.27 -0.13 -1.08
C ASN A 166 -17.69 -1.55 -1.11
N ARG A 167 -17.47 -2.14 0.07
CA ARG A 167 -16.83 -3.45 0.28
C ARG A 167 -17.56 -4.20 1.38
N PRO A 168 -17.45 -5.55 1.46
CA PRO A 168 -17.93 -6.28 2.63
C PRO A 168 -17.27 -5.78 3.92
N VAL A 169 -18.03 -5.78 5.02
CA VAL A 169 -17.48 -5.48 6.35
C VAL A 169 -16.31 -6.41 6.64
N GLY A 170 -15.22 -5.86 7.16
CA GLY A 170 -13.99 -6.58 7.45
C GLY A 170 -12.94 -6.53 6.36
N THR A 171 -13.26 -5.93 5.20
CA THR A 171 -12.30 -5.76 4.12
C THR A 171 -11.20 -4.78 4.53
N GLY A 172 -9.95 -5.21 4.37
CA GLY A 172 -8.78 -4.36 4.50
C GLY A 172 -8.41 -3.72 3.17
N TYR A 173 -7.98 -2.45 3.16
CA TYR A 173 -7.58 -1.77 1.93
C TYR A 173 -6.65 -0.60 2.20
N TRP A 174 -5.92 -0.16 1.18
CA TRP A 174 -5.12 1.06 1.22
C TRP A 174 -4.72 1.56 -0.16
N ALA A 175 -4.06 2.73 -0.18
CA ALA A 175 -3.55 3.38 -1.38
C ALA A 175 -2.12 3.90 -1.21
N GLY A 176 -1.41 4.02 -2.32
CA GLY A 176 -0.12 4.68 -2.41
C GLY A 176 -0.15 5.93 -3.29
N PHE A 177 0.84 6.80 -3.08
CA PHE A 177 0.94 8.12 -3.70
C PHE A 177 0.89 8.10 -5.23
N PHE A 178 1.45 7.07 -5.87
CA PHE A 178 1.46 6.89 -7.32
C PHE A 178 0.26 6.12 -7.85
N ASN A 179 -0.88 6.18 -7.17
CA ASN A 179 -2.10 5.45 -7.51
C ASN A 179 -1.90 3.93 -7.53
N THR A 180 -1.22 3.42 -6.53
CA THR A 180 -1.22 2.00 -6.20
C THR A 180 -2.34 1.74 -5.19
N TYR A 181 -3.09 0.66 -5.39
CA TYR A 181 -4.23 0.31 -4.56
C TYR A 181 -4.22 -1.19 -4.26
N PHE A 182 -4.73 -1.56 -3.09
CA PHE A 182 -5.03 -2.95 -2.80
C PHE A 182 -6.31 -3.09 -1.98
N THR A 183 -6.92 -4.26 -2.07
CA THR A 183 -8.00 -4.71 -1.20
C THR A 183 -7.79 -6.16 -0.77
N LEU A 184 -8.26 -6.47 0.44
CA LEU A 184 -8.25 -7.79 1.08
C LEU A 184 -9.67 -8.09 1.56
N ASP A 185 -10.44 -8.79 0.76
CA ASP A 185 -11.79 -9.21 1.11
C ASP A 185 -11.74 -10.61 1.76
N PHE A 186 -11.69 -10.63 3.07
CA PHE A 186 -11.63 -11.86 3.86
C PHE A 186 -12.95 -12.66 3.82
N LYS A 187 -14.07 -12.03 3.47
CA LYS A 187 -15.36 -12.69 3.38
C LYS A 187 -15.49 -13.53 2.12
N ASN A 188 -14.99 -13.01 1.00
CA ASN A 188 -15.05 -13.68 -0.29
C ASN A 188 -13.71 -14.34 -0.67
N GLU A 189 -12.71 -14.32 0.24
CA GLU A 189 -11.37 -14.88 0.03
C GLU A 189 -10.68 -14.31 -1.22
N PHE A 190 -10.83 -13.01 -1.41
CA PHE A 190 -10.37 -12.30 -2.59
C PHE A 190 -9.37 -11.20 -2.22
N ALA A 191 -8.31 -11.06 -3.02
CA ALA A 191 -7.41 -9.93 -2.96
C ALA A 191 -7.19 -9.32 -4.34
N LEU A 192 -7.12 -8.00 -4.38
CA LEU A 192 -6.79 -7.25 -5.59
C LEU A 192 -5.61 -6.33 -5.29
N VAL A 193 -4.68 -6.25 -6.23
CA VAL A 193 -3.64 -5.24 -6.25
C VAL A 193 -3.61 -4.56 -7.61
N TYR A 194 -3.52 -3.25 -7.59
CA TYR A 194 -3.39 -2.41 -8.76
C TYR A 194 -2.20 -1.47 -8.58
N MET A 195 -1.25 -1.49 -9.51
CA MET A 195 -0.04 -0.69 -9.42
C MET A 195 0.15 0.17 -10.65
N THR A 196 0.38 1.44 -10.41
CA THR A 196 0.82 2.40 -11.43
C THR A 196 1.92 3.30 -10.89
N GLN A 197 2.47 4.14 -11.77
CA GLN A 197 3.37 5.23 -11.41
C GLN A 197 2.83 6.53 -12.00
N ILE A 198 1.57 6.84 -11.69
CA ILE A 198 0.84 8.01 -12.19
C ILE A 198 0.65 9.02 -11.07
N LEU A 199 0.88 10.30 -11.37
CA LEU A 199 0.56 11.45 -10.54
C LEU A 199 -0.52 12.30 -11.24
N PRO A 200 -1.27 13.12 -10.48
CA PRO A 200 -1.32 13.18 -9.03
C PRO A 200 -2.06 11.99 -8.39
N PHE A 201 -1.92 11.86 -7.08
CA PHE A 201 -2.69 10.90 -6.29
C PHE A 201 -4.20 11.07 -6.55
N ASN A 202 -4.93 9.96 -6.47
CA ASN A 202 -6.36 9.87 -6.76
C ASN A 202 -6.71 10.21 -8.21
N ASP A 203 -5.87 9.73 -9.14
CA ASP A 203 -6.16 9.80 -10.58
C ASP A 203 -7.46 9.06 -10.88
N ILE A 204 -8.44 9.78 -11.41
CA ILE A 204 -9.81 9.26 -11.57
C ILE A 204 -9.88 8.02 -12.47
N HIS A 205 -9.02 7.92 -13.48
CA HIS A 205 -8.98 6.76 -14.37
C HIS A 205 -8.43 5.52 -13.66
N SER A 206 -7.34 5.70 -12.90
CA SER A 206 -6.74 4.63 -12.07
C SER A 206 -7.71 4.15 -11.00
N TYR A 207 -8.35 5.10 -10.31
CA TYR A 207 -9.32 4.79 -9.27
C TYR A 207 -10.57 4.07 -9.81
N ASN A 208 -11.14 4.56 -10.91
CA ASN A 208 -12.30 3.93 -11.53
C ASN A 208 -12.00 2.52 -12.04
N LEU A 209 -10.80 2.31 -12.60
CA LEU A 209 -10.38 0.99 -13.04
C LEU A 209 -10.28 0.03 -11.85
N PHE A 210 -9.57 0.42 -10.79
CA PHE A 210 -9.43 -0.37 -9.58
C PHE A 210 -10.80 -0.74 -8.99
N THR A 211 -11.67 0.25 -8.76
CA THR A 211 -13.00 0.02 -8.16
C THR A 211 -13.95 -0.78 -9.05
N THR A 212 -13.77 -0.76 -10.37
CA THR A 212 -14.51 -1.62 -11.29
C THR A 212 -14.15 -3.09 -11.08
N TYR A 213 -12.86 -3.41 -11.01
CA TYR A 213 -12.41 -4.77 -10.74
C TYR A 213 -12.72 -5.24 -9.32
N GLU A 214 -12.74 -4.34 -8.36
CA GLU A 214 -13.09 -4.66 -6.98
C GLU A 214 -14.56 -5.09 -6.81
N ARG A 215 -15.43 -4.70 -7.74
CA ARG A 215 -16.87 -4.99 -7.71
C ARG A 215 -17.31 -6.18 -8.57
N LEU A 216 -16.38 -6.76 -9.33
CA LEU A 216 -16.64 -7.96 -10.13
C LEU A 216 -16.62 -9.22 -9.27
#